data_e3b99260502c3f6a5ce117853644de55
#
_entry.id   e3b99260502c3f6a5ce117853644de55
#
_cell.length_a   1.000
_cell.length_b   1.000
_cell.length_c   1.000
_cell.angle_alpha   90.00
_cell.angle_beta   90.00
_cell.angle_gamma   90.00
#
_symmetry.space_group_name_H-M   'P 1'
#
loop_
_entity.id
_entity.type
_entity.pdbx_description
1 polymer ?
#
loop_
_entity_poly.entity_id
_entity_poly.type
_entity_poly.pdbx_seq_one_letter_code
_entity_poly.pdbx_strand_id
1 'polypeptide(L)'
;MALIVFLRGINVGGHRRVRPSMLAKDLAAYDVVNVGAAGTLVVRKPGARTKFLSELRRKVPFETVVAFCDGSDLLRLEMENPFGAETSRPDAVQFVSILSRDGRSKASLPIALPGGEEWFVRIIGSRDRLVFGVYRRHMRTIGYLGQIDEVFGAPATTRSWNTVLSVLRILKACVQTTNGMRDGTSEKRKS
;
A
#
# COMPACT_ATOMS: atom_id res chain seq x y z
N MET A 1 -5.32 -6.87 13.95
CA MET A 1 -5.40 -6.75 12.48
C MET A 1 -4.04 -6.30 11.95
N ALA A 2 -3.58 -6.81 10.81
CA ALA A 2 -2.29 -6.43 10.24
C ALA A 2 -2.31 -4.97 9.76
N LEU A 3 -1.19 -4.26 9.97
CA LEU A 3 -0.95 -2.91 9.49
C LEU A 3 -0.05 -2.98 8.26
N ILE A 4 -0.42 -2.28 7.19
CA ILE A 4 0.40 -2.19 5.98
C ILE A 4 1.03 -0.81 5.95
N VAL A 5 2.36 -0.77 5.80
CA VAL A 5 3.13 0.46 5.82
C VAL A 5 3.87 0.67 4.51
N PHE A 6 3.88 1.90 4.05
CA PHE A 6 4.50 2.31 2.79
C PHE A 6 5.43 3.51 3.05
N LEU A 7 6.72 3.30 2.77
CA LEU A 7 7.72 4.36 2.86
C LEU A 7 7.84 5.06 1.50
N ARG A 8 7.75 6.40 1.48
CA ARG A 8 7.82 7.18 0.25
C ARG A 8 9.26 7.46 -0.14
N GLY A 9 9.58 7.29 -1.43
CA GLY A 9 10.81 7.78 -2.03
C GLY A 9 12.09 7.17 -1.48
N ILE A 10 12.04 5.96 -0.90
CA ILE A 10 13.24 5.23 -0.53
C ILE A 10 13.83 4.51 -1.75
N ASN A 11 15.15 4.37 -1.78
CA ASN A 11 15.90 3.67 -2.83
C ASN A 11 15.69 4.23 -4.26
N VAL A 12 15.36 5.52 -4.39
CA VAL A 12 15.18 6.21 -5.66
C VAL A 12 16.42 7.08 -5.95
N GLY A 13 16.94 7.03 -7.18
CA GLY A 13 18.03 7.91 -7.63
C GLY A 13 19.36 7.78 -6.88
N GLY A 14 19.61 6.65 -6.20
CA GLY A 14 20.83 6.42 -5.44
C GLY A 14 20.89 7.12 -4.07
N HIS A 15 19.92 7.95 -3.76
CA HIS A 15 19.76 8.64 -2.47
C HIS A 15 18.77 7.89 -1.56
N ARG A 16 18.75 8.23 -0.27
CA ARG A 16 17.81 7.66 0.73
C ARG A 16 17.81 6.13 0.74
N ARG A 17 19.01 5.55 0.78
CA ARG A 17 19.19 4.10 0.75
C ARG A 17 18.79 3.47 2.09
N VAL A 18 17.84 2.58 2.04
CA VAL A 18 17.42 1.69 3.13
C VAL A 18 17.36 0.28 2.57
N ARG A 19 17.75 -0.70 3.36
CA ARG A 19 17.50 -2.11 3.06
C ARG A 19 16.21 -2.54 3.75
N PRO A 20 15.05 -2.59 3.07
CA PRO A 20 13.77 -2.87 3.72
C PRO A 20 13.74 -4.24 4.41
N SER A 21 14.52 -5.21 3.92
CA SER A 21 14.68 -6.53 4.56
C SER A 21 15.42 -6.45 5.90
N MET A 22 16.41 -5.56 6.04
CA MET A 22 17.08 -5.32 7.31
C MET A 22 16.16 -4.60 8.28
N LEU A 23 15.45 -3.58 7.79
CA LEU A 23 14.46 -2.86 8.58
C LEU A 23 13.37 -3.81 9.13
N ALA A 24 12.92 -4.78 8.32
CA ALA A 24 11.99 -5.81 8.78
C ALA A 24 12.59 -6.70 9.87
N LYS A 25 13.88 -7.07 9.79
CA LYS A 25 14.59 -7.81 10.83
C LYS A 25 14.71 -7.00 12.11
N ASP A 26 15.05 -5.71 12.01
CA ASP A 26 15.17 -4.81 13.15
C ASP A 26 13.84 -4.57 13.89
N LEU A 27 12.73 -4.85 13.21
CA LEU A 27 11.36 -4.76 13.73
C LEU A 27 10.71 -6.15 13.93
N ALA A 28 11.52 -7.20 14.10
CA ALA A 28 11.04 -8.58 14.21
C ALA A 28 10.01 -8.79 15.33
N ALA A 29 10.08 -8.02 16.42
CA ALA A 29 9.10 -8.07 17.52
C ALA A 29 7.66 -7.82 17.06
N TYR A 30 7.48 -7.13 15.93
CA TYR A 30 6.18 -6.82 15.33
C TYR A 30 5.77 -7.79 14.21
N ASP A 31 6.57 -8.85 13.98
CA ASP A 31 6.34 -9.82 12.90
C ASP A 31 6.20 -9.13 11.53
N VAL A 32 7.26 -8.40 11.14
CA VAL A 32 7.27 -7.58 9.92
C VAL A 32 7.76 -8.39 8.73
N VAL A 33 6.98 -8.37 7.65
CA VAL A 33 7.35 -8.96 6.36
C VAL A 33 7.61 -7.84 5.36
N ASN A 34 8.79 -7.85 4.72
CA ASN A 34 9.12 -6.92 3.65
C ASN A 34 8.55 -7.39 2.30
N VAL A 35 7.96 -6.45 1.54
CA VAL A 35 7.45 -6.68 0.20
C VAL A 35 8.23 -5.85 -0.82
N GLY A 36 9.21 -6.46 -1.44
CA GLY A 36 10.04 -5.82 -2.47
C GLY A 36 11.02 -4.76 -1.94
N ALA A 37 11.56 -3.95 -2.85
CA ALA A 37 12.61 -2.96 -2.54
C ALA A 37 12.08 -1.55 -2.26
N ALA A 38 10.80 -1.29 -2.51
CA ALA A 38 10.21 0.04 -2.46
C ALA A 38 9.71 0.48 -1.06
N GLY A 39 10.01 -0.31 0.00
CA GLY A 39 9.59 0.01 1.37
C GLY A 39 8.10 -0.22 1.63
N THR A 40 7.61 -1.36 1.20
CA THR A 40 6.29 -1.86 1.58
C THR A 40 6.47 -2.93 2.65
N LEU A 41 5.84 -2.75 3.79
CA LEU A 41 5.95 -3.65 4.95
C LEU A 41 4.57 -4.13 5.38
N VAL A 42 4.44 -5.44 5.62
CA VAL A 42 3.26 -6.04 6.26
C VAL A 42 3.62 -6.30 7.72
N VAL A 43 2.95 -5.64 8.64
CA VAL A 43 3.16 -5.75 10.08
C VAL A 43 2.04 -6.60 10.65
N ARG A 44 2.33 -7.85 10.98
CA ARG A 44 1.29 -8.82 11.40
C ARG A 44 0.87 -8.60 12.85
N LYS A 45 1.80 -8.15 13.69
CA LYS A 45 1.57 -7.91 15.13
C LYS A 45 1.92 -6.46 15.49
N PRO A 46 1.16 -5.45 14.98
CA PRO A 46 1.53 -4.06 15.17
C PRO A 46 1.48 -3.57 16.63
N GLY A 47 0.77 -4.27 17.51
CA GLY A 47 0.55 -3.80 18.87
C GLY A 47 -0.09 -2.40 18.90
N ALA A 48 0.45 -1.51 19.74
CA ALA A 48 0.06 -0.10 19.73
C ALA A 48 0.67 0.57 18.48
N ARG A 49 -0.17 0.95 17.53
CA ARG A 49 0.20 1.54 16.23
C ARG A 49 1.15 2.73 16.37
N THR A 50 0.90 3.62 17.32
CA THR A 50 1.73 4.80 17.58
C THR A 50 3.15 4.42 18.01
N LYS A 51 3.29 3.40 18.88
CA LYS A 51 4.58 2.87 19.32
C LYS A 51 5.36 2.29 18.15
N PHE A 52 4.71 1.45 17.35
CA PHE A 52 5.32 0.86 16.16
C PHE A 52 5.81 1.92 15.18
N LEU A 53 4.96 2.89 14.82
CA LEU A 53 5.31 3.96 13.87
C LEU A 53 6.43 4.86 14.39
N SER A 54 6.48 5.13 15.69
CA SER A 54 7.59 5.87 16.31
C SER A 54 8.90 5.10 16.21
N GLU A 55 8.88 3.80 16.49
CA GLU A 55 10.07 2.94 16.39
C GLU A 55 10.54 2.79 14.95
N LEU A 56 9.62 2.59 13.99
CA LEU A 56 9.92 2.56 12.57
C LEU A 56 10.65 3.85 12.12
N ARG A 57 10.13 5.03 12.49
CA ARG A 57 10.72 6.33 12.13
C ARG A 57 12.14 6.48 12.66
N ARG A 58 12.42 6.00 13.88
CA ARG A 58 13.78 6.04 14.45
C ARG A 58 14.78 5.15 13.73
N LYS A 59 14.30 4.08 13.07
CA LYS A 59 15.16 3.14 12.32
C LYS A 59 15.37 3.53 10.85
N VAL A 60 14.59 4.45 10.33
CA VAL A 60 14.81 5.02 8.98
C VAL A 60 15.79 6.20 9.13
N PRO A 61 16.95 6.18 8.43
CA PRO A 61 18.04 7.14 8.67
C PRO A 61 17.82 8.53 8.05
N PHE A 62 16.61 8.82 7.60
CA PHE A 62 16.22 10.09 6.99
C PHE A 62 14.72 10.32 7.12
N GLU A 63 14.29 11.57 7.02
CA GLU A 63 12.87 11.88 6.99
C GLU A 63 12.21 11.36 5.71
N THR A 64 11.11 10.66 5.89
CA THR A 64 10.27 10.17 4.80
C THR A 64 8.80 10.18 5.19
N VAL A 65 7.95 10.33 4.20
CA VAL A 65 6.50 10.15 4.40
C VAL A 65 6.22 8.68 4.65
N VAL A 66 5.58 8.40 5.77
CA VAL A 66 5.08 7.08 6.14
C VAL A 66 3.57 7.08 5.95
N ALA A 67 3.10 6.42 4.89
CA ALA A 67 1.68 6.13 4.70
C ALA A 67 1.36 4.74 5.24
N PHE A 68 0.14 4.53 5.69
CA PHE A 68 -0.30 3.22 6.18
C PHE A 68 -1.81 3.05 6.04
N CYS A 69 -2.25 1.80 5.96
CA CYS A 69 -3.67 1.40 6.00
C CYS A 69 -3.81 0.09 6.77
N ASP A 70 -5.03 -0.26 7.12
CA ASP A 70 -5.30 -1.58 7.67
C ASP A 70 -5.34 -2.63 6.55
N GLY A 71 -4.92 -3.85 6.85
CA GLY A 71 -4.96 -4.94 5.87
C GLY A 71 -6.36 -5.23 5.34
N SER A 72 -7.40 -5.01 6.17
CA SER A 72 -8.81 -5.11 5.77
C SER A 72 -9.20 -4.13 4.67
N ASP A 73 -8.59 -2.95 4.63
CA ASP A 73 -8.93 -1.93 3.62
C ASP A 73 -8.50 -2.40 2.23
N LEU A 74 -7.30 -3.01 2.14
CA LEU A 74 -6.82 -3.58 0.89
C LEU A 74 -7.59 -4.83 0.48
N LEU A 75 -7.98 -5.69 1.42
CA LEU A 75 -8.82 -6.86 1.15
C LEU A 75 -10.19 -6.44 0.63
N ARG A 76 -10.80 -5.43 1.22
CA ARG A 76 -12.08 -4.86 0.77
C ARG A 76 -11.95 -4.25 -0.63
N LEU A 77 -10.88 -3.48 -0.87
CA LEU A 77 -10.63 -2.89 -2.18
C LEU A 77 -10.50 -3.97 -3.26
N GLU A 78 -9.80 -5.08 -2.98
CA GLU A 78 -9.68 -6.20 -3.93
C GLU A 78 -11.05 -6.81 -4.26
N MET A 79 -11.89 -7.06 -3.24
CA MET A 79 -13.21 -7.64 -3.43
C MET A 79 -14.14 -6.79 -4.30
N GLU A 80 -13.95 -5.49 -4.32
CA GLU A 80 -14.75 -4.54 -5.11
C GLU A 80 -14.32 -4.43 -6.56
N ASN A 81 -13.25 -5.13 -6.97
CA ASN A 81 -12.68 -5.03 -8.32
C ASN A 81 -12.52 -3.57 -8.79
N PRO A 82 -11.66 -2.77 -8.14
CA PRO A 82 -11.67 -1.31 -8.24
C PRO A 82 -11.33 -0.77 -9.63
N PHE A 83 -10.77 -1.60 -10.50
CA PHE A 83 -10.33 -1.19 -11.82
C PHE A 83 -11.36 -1.48 -12.92
N GLY A 84 -12.35 -2.35 -12.68
CA GLY A 84 -13.42 -2.66 -13.64
C GLY A 84 -12.91 -2.92 -15.06
N ALA A 85 -13.45 -2.18 -16.04
CA ALA A 85 -13.06 -2.31 -17.45
C ALA A 85 -11.59 -1.92 -17.75
N GLU A 86 -10.95 -1.13 -16.89
CA GLU A 86 -9.53 -0.74 -17.07
C GLU A 86 -8.56 -1.92 -16.86
N THR A 87 -9.04 -3.06 -16.34
CA THR A 87 -8.25 -4.29 -16.18
C THR A 87 -7.70 -4.82 -17.51
N SER A 88 -8.41 -4.56 -18.60
CA SER A 88 -8.10 -5.10 -19.95
C SER A 88 -7.15 -4.21 -20.76
N ARG A 89 -6.62 -3.13 -20.20
CA ARG A 89 -5.75 -2.21 -20.93
C ARG A 89 -4.29 -2.65 -20.90
N PRO A 90 -3.71 -3.10 -22.02
CA PRO A 90 -2.32 -3.58 -22.05
C PRO A 90 -1.29 -2.44 -21.91
N ASP A 91 -1.67 -1.22 -22.25
CA ASP A 91 -0.82 -0.02 -22.22
C ASP A 91 -0.77 0.66 -20.83
N ALA A 92 -1.61 0.20 -19.90
CA ALA A 92 -1.75 0.83 -18.59
C ALA A 92 -1.36 -0.11 -17.44
N VAL A 93 -0.82 0.49 -16.39
CA VAL A 93 -0.45 -0.17 -15.13
C VAL A 93 -1.42 0.30 -14.05
N GLN A 94 -2.05 -0.64 -13.38
CA GLN A 94 -2.93 -0.38 -12.23
C GLN A 94 -2.09 0.02 -11.01
N PHE A 95 -2.57 0.99 -10.24
CA PHE A 95 -1.92 1.47 -9.04
C PHE A 95 -2.88 1.74 -7.89
N VAL A 96 -2.33 1.74 -6.69
CA VAL A 96 -2.95 2.27 -5.49
C VAL A 96 -1.99 3.27 -4.84
N SER A 97 -2.48 4.45 -4.52
CA SER A 97 -1.80 5.47 -3.74
C SER A 97 -2.42 5.53 -2.35
N ILE A 98 -1.60 5.49 -1.33
CA ILE A 98 -2.03 5.53 0.06
C ILE A 98 -1.71 6.93 0.59
N LEU A 99 -2.74 7.67 0.99
CA LEU A 99 -2.59 8.98 1.59
C LEU A 99 -2.04 8.85 3.02
N SER A 100 -1.08 9.70 3.37
CA SER A 100 -0.46 9.69 4.71
C SER A 100 -1.40 10.21 5.82
N ARG A 101 -2.42 10.97 5.43
CA ARG A 101 -3.49 11.51 6.26
C ARG A 101 -4.78 11.57 5.44
N ASP A 102 -5.88 11.87 6.08
CA ASP A 102 -7.14 12.05 5.38
C ASP A 102 -7.05 13.19 4.37
N GLY A 103 -7.57 12.92 3.18
CA GLY A 103 -7.58 13.85 2.06
C GLY A 103 -8.74 13.53 1.12
N ARG A 104 -9.25 14.56 0.44
CA ARG A 104 -10.34 14.42 -0.53
C ARG A 104 -10.09 15.28 -1.75
N SER A 105 -10.37 14.74 -2.92
CA SER A 105 -10.39 15.53 -4.14
C SER A 105 -11.59 16.49 -4.15
N LYS A 106 -11.36 17.71 -4.63
CA LYS A 106 -12.43 18.67 -4.93
C LYS A 106 -13.07 18.41 -6.29
N ALA A 107 -12.36 17.72 -7.19
CA ALA A 107 -12.86 17.36 -8.52
C ALA A 107 -13.59 16.01 -8.46
N SER A 108 -14.59 15.87 -9.31
CA SER A 108 -15.31 14.60 -9.49
C SER A 108 -14.40 13.53 -10.11
N LEU A 109 -14.50 12.31 -9.63
CA LEU A 109 -13.82 11.16 -10.22
C LEU A 109 -14.65 10.61 -11.41
N PRO A 110 -14.00 10.09 -12.46
CA PRO A 110 -12.56 9.92 -12.64
C PRO A 110 -11.83 11.22 -13.05
N ILE A 111 -10.53 11.32 -12.69
CA ILE A 111 -9.66 12.44 -13.04
C ILE A 111 -8.54 11.95 -13.95
N ALA A 112 -8.37 12.61 -15.10
CA ALA A 112 -7.25 12.39 -16.02
C ALA A 112 -6.16 13.46 -15.83
N LEU A 113 -4.89 13.04 -15.80
CA LEU A 113 -3.74 13.93 -15.64
C LEU A 113 -2.70 13.66 -16.74
N PRO A 114 -2.40 14.67 -17.61
CA PRO A 114 -3.18 15.90 -17.79
C PRO A 114 -4.61 15.59 -18.24
N GLY A 115 -5.48 16.58 -18.19
CA GLY A 115 -6.84 16.42 -18.71
C GLY A 115 -6.86 16.10 -20.20
N GLY A 116 -7.94 15.46 -20.69
CA GLY A 116 -8.14 15.11 -22.09
C GLY A 116 -7.73 13.67 -22.44
N GLU A 117 -7.56 13.39 -23.74
CA GLU A 117 -7.32 12.02 -24.24
C GLU A 117 -5.88 11.55 -24.08
N GLU A 118 -4.92 12.45 -24.02
CA GLU A 118 -3.48 12.17 -23.86
C GLU A 118 -3.05 12.11 -22.39
N TRP A 119 -3.84 11.49 -21.53
CA TRP A 119 -3.54 11.35 -20.12
C TRP A 119 -2.37 10.37 -19.85
N PHE A 120 -1.61 10.62 -18.81
CA PHE A 120 -0.57 9.73 -18.30
C PHE A 120 -1.00 9.00 -17.02
N VAL A 121 -1.83 9.65 -16.20
CA VAL A 121 -2.41 9.07 -14.99
C VAL A 121 -3.92 9.30 -15.04
N ARG A 122 -4.70 8.26 -14.73
CA ARG A 122 -6.14 8.33 -14.60
C ARG A 122 -6.55 7.79 -13.24
N ILE A 123 -7.01 8.67 -12.39
CA ILE A 123 -7.53 8.32 -11.07
C ILE A 123 -8.98 7.89 -11.27
N ILE A 124 -9.28 6.63 -10.97
CA ILE A 124 -10.61 6.03 -11.21
C ILE A 124 -11.49 6.25 -9.99
N GLY A 125 -10.92 6.10 -8.80
CA GLY A 125 -11.69 6.20 -7.57
C GLY A 125 -10.83 6.44 -6.33
N SER A 126 -11.51 6.69 -5.23
CA SER A 126 -10.90 6.77 -3.90
C SER A 126 -11.84 6.18 -2.84
N ARG A 127 -11.26 5.58 -1.82
CA ARG A 127 -11.95 5.07 -0.64
C ARG A 127 -11.09 5.29 0.59
N ASP A 128 -11.61 5.97 1.59
CA ASP A 128 -10.85 6.36 2.77
C ASP A 128 -9.55 7.05 2.38
N ARG A 129 -8.40 6.46 2.71
CA ARG A 129 -7.08 6.96 2.31
C ARG A 129 -6.46 6.23 1.11
N LEU A 130 -7.22 5.38 0.45
CA LEU A 130 -6.80 4.68 -0.76
C LEU A 130 -7.31 5.43 -1.99
N VAL A 131 -6.40 5.76 -2.89
CA VAL A 131 -6.68 6.34 -4.21
C VAL A 131 -6.20 5.34 -5.25
N PHE A 132 -7.01 4.98 -6.22
CA PHE A 132 -6.67 3.96 -7.18
C PHE A 132 -6.97 4.38 -8.62
N GLY A 133 -6.22 3.82 -9.55
CA GLY A 133 -6.33 4.16 -10.94
C GLY A 133 -5.32 3.43 -11.82
N VAL A 134 -5.11 3.97 -13.00
CA VAL A 134 -4.17 3.44 -13.99
C VAL A 134 -3.23 4.53 -14.47
N TYR A 135 -2.02 4.14 -14.86
CA TYR A 135 -1.08 5.03 -15.52
C TYR A 135 -0.45 4.38 -16.74
N ARG A 136 -0.12 5.19 -17.75
CA ARG A 136 0.65 4.75 -18.91
C ARG A 136 2.14 4.74 -18.59
N ARG A 137 2.88 3.76 -19.13
CA ARG A 137 4.33 3.68 -18.97
C ARG A 137 5.01 4.75 -19.81
N HIS A 138 5.30 5.89 -19.20
CA HIS A 138 5.96 7.01 -19.83
C HIS A 138 6.82 7.77 -18.82
N MET A 139 7.88 8.43 -19.25
CA MET A 139 8.79 9.18 -18.35
C MET A 139 8.07 10.29 -17.57
N ARG A 140 7.09 10.95 -18.19
CA ARG A 140 6.29 12.02 -17.55
C ARG A 140 5.33 11.52 -16.47
N THR A 141 5.02 10.24 -16.45
CA THR A 141 4.04 9.63 -15.51
C THR A 141 4.41 9.89 -14.06
N ILE A 142 5.71 9.87 -13.74
CA ILE A 142 6.19 10.08 -12.36
C ILE A 142 5.77 11.45 -11.83
N GLY A 143 5.89 12.49 -12.66
CA GLY A 143 5.44 13.85 -12.31
C GLY A 143 3.94 13.92 -12.05
N TYR A 144 3.13 13.27 -12.91
CA TYR A 144 1.68 13.25 -12.74
C TYR A 144 1.21 12.40 -11.55
N LEU A 145 1.90 11.32 -11.23
CA LEU A 145 1.65 10.57 -9.98
C LEU A 145 1.93 11.44 -8.75
N GLY A 146 2.91 12.35 -8.83
CA GLY A 146 3.17 13.32 -7.76
C GLY A 146 2.03 14.32 -7.52
N GLN A 147 1.25 14.65 -8.56
CA GLN A 147 0.11 15.57 -8.46
C GLN A 147 -1.07 14.99 -7.63
N ILE A 148 -1.07 13.69 -7.35
CA ILE A 148 -2.07 13.09 -6.44
C ILE A 148 -2.04 13.78 -5.07
N ASP A 149 -0.88 14.22 -4.60
CA ASP A 149 -0.72 14.97 -3.36
C ASP A 149 -1.55 16.26 -3.36
N GLU A 150 -1.50 17.00 -4.46
CA GLU A 150 -2.22 18.27 -4.64
C GLU A 150 -3.72 18.03 -4.84
N VAL A 151 -4.07 17.03 -5.66
CA VAL A 151 -5.48 16.66 -5.94
C VAL A 151 -6.21 16.28 -4.66
N PHE A 152 -5.56 15.56 -3.74
CA PHE A 152 -6.18 15.09 -2.49
C PHE A 152 -5.80 15.90 -1.25
N GLY A 153 -4.88 16.86 -1.37
CA GLY A 153 -4.42 17.69 -0.27
C GLY A 153 -3.64 16.94 0.81
N ALA A 154 -3.08 15.79 0.47
CA ALA A 154 -2.33 14.93 1.38
C ALA A 154 -1.20 14.20 0.66
N PRO A 155 0.00 14.09 1.25
CA PRO A 155 1.09 13.30 0.68
C PRO A 155 0.67 11.85 0.46
N ALA A 156 0.91 11.32 -0.74
CA ALA A 156 0.56 9.97 -1.15
C ALA A 156 1.79 9.11 -1.42
N THR A 157 1.68 7.82 -1.22
CA THR A 157 2.70 6.83 -1.57
C THR A 157 2.10 5.81 -2.52
N THR A 158 2.57 5.81 -3.78
CA THR A 158 2.01 4.98 -4.84
C THR A 158 2.73 3.63 -4.94
N ARG A 159 1.95 2.57 -5.16
CA ARG A 159 2.43 1.22 -5.48
C ARG A 159 1.64 0.66 -6.66
N SER A 160 2.32 -0.15 -7.50
CA SER A 160 1.62 -0.92 -8.51
C SER A 160 0.68 -1.93 -7.87
N TRP A 161 -0.39 -2.28 -8.57
CA TRP A 161 -1.32 -3.30 -8.10
C TRP A 161 -0.64 -4.65 -7.85
N ASN A 162 0.39 -5.01 -8.63
CA ASN A 162 1.18 -6.21 -8.39
C ASN A 162 1.85 -6.23 -7.00
N THR A 163 2.31 -5.09 -6.51
CA THR A 163 2.82 -4.98 -5.13
C THR A 163 1.70 -5.18 -4.12
N VAL A 164 0.51 -4.61 -4.37
CA VAL A 164 -0.66 -4.80 -3.51
C VAL A 164 -1.11 -6.25 -3.51
N LEU A 165 -1.13 -6.93 -4.66
CA LEU A 165 -1.42 -8.37 -4.74
C LEU A 165 -0.44 -9.22 -3.92
N SER A 166 0.84 -8.83 -3.88
CA SER A 166 1.83 -9.51 -3.04
C SER A 166 1.53 -9.31 -1.54
N VAL A 167 1.09 -8.12 -1.13
CA VAL A 167 0.62 -7.85 0.24
C VAL A 167 -0.61 -8.71 0.55
N LEU A 168 -1.59 -8.74 -0.35
CA LEU A 168 -2.83 -9.51 -0.18
C LEU A 168 -2.59 -11.02 -0.02
N ARG A 169 -1.64 -11.59 -0.75
CA ARG A 169 -1.23 -13.00 -0.58
C ARG A 169 -0.74 -13.27 0.84
N ILE A 170 0.08 -12.37 1.39
CA ILE A 170 0.58 -12.50 2.76
C ILE A 170 -0.57 -12.40 3.77
N LEU A 171 -1.49 -11.45 3.58
CA LEU A 171 -2.66 -11.29 4.45
C LEU A 171 -3.55 -12.53 4.46
N LYS A 172 -3.86 -13.09 3.29
CA LYS A 172 -4.70 -14.28 3.12
C LYS A 172 -4.07 -15.51 3.77
N ALA A 173 -2.75 -15.70 3.63
CA ALA A 173 -2.03 -16.79 4.28
C ALA A 173 -2.10 -16.71 5.81
N CYS A 174 -2.06 -15.50 6.38
CA CYS A 174 -2.19 -15.32 7.83
C CYS A 174 -3.58 -15.73 8.36
N VAL A 175 -4.64 -15.48 7.61
CA VAL A 175 -6.01 -15.84 8.00
C VAL A 175 -6.20 -17.35 8.02
N GLN A 176 -5.65 -18.07 7.05
CA GLN A 176 -5.72 -19.53 6.98
C GLN A 176 -5.02 -20.21 8.15
N THR A 177 -3.85 -19.72 8.56
CA THR A 177 -3.09 -20.26 9.70
C THR A 177 -3.86 -20.09 11.02
N THR A 178 -4.62 -19.01 11.17
CA THR A 178 -5.39 -18.73 12.40
C THR A 178 -6.64 -19.61 12.49
N ASN A 179 -7.25 -19.98 11.39
CA ASN A 179 -8.43 -20.85 11.36
C ASN A 179 -8.04 -22.33 11.57
N GLY A 180 -6.93 -22.80 11.00
CA GLY A 180 -6.46 -24.18 11.21
C GLY A 180 -6.02 -24.49 12.65
N MET A 181 -5.67 -23.49 13.47
CA MET A 181 -5.37 -23.68 14.89
C MET A 181 -6.62 -23.76 15.78
N ARG A 182 -7.77 -23.31 15.32
CA ARG A 182 -9.04 -23.38 16.10
C ARG A 182 -9.74 -24.73 15.97
N ASP A 183 -9.59 -25.40 14.85
CA ASP A 183 -10.22 -26.72 14.63
C ASP A 183 -9.47 -27.87 15.29
N GLY A 184 -8.17 -27.72 15.57
CA GLY A 184 -7.34 -28.77 16.20
C GLY A 184 -7.52 -28.93 17.70
N THR A 185 -8.26 -28.06 18.39
CA THR A 185 -8.45 -28.10 19.86
C THR A 185 -9.75 -28.74 20.32
N SER A 186 -10.65 -29.10 19.40
CA SER A 186 -11.98 -29.65 19.73
C SER A 186 -12.03 -31.18 19.85
N GLU A 187 -11.01 -31.90 19.40
CA GLU A 187 -11.02 -33.39 19.35
C GLU A 187 -10.36 -34.12 20.53
N LYS A 188 -9.81 -33.41 21.53
CA LYS A 188 -9.12 -34.06 22.67
C LYS A 188 -9.90 -34.01 23.99
N ARG A 189 -11.25 -33.96 23.95
CA ARG A 189 -12.08 -34.10 25.14
C ARG A 189 -13.23 -35.08 24.92
N LYS A 190 -12.93 -36.29 24.50
CA LYS A 190 -13.79 -37.47 24.70
C LYS A 190 -12.93 -38.73 24.66
N SER A 191 -12.37 -39.10 25.79
CA SER A 191 -12.00 -40.47 26.19
C SER A 191 -11.82 -40.48 27.70
#